data_980fe93b7d3d6a7b2542e72d95472432
#
_entry.id   980fe93b7d3d6a7b2542e72d95472432
#
_cell.length_a   1.000
_cell.length_b   1.000
_cell.length_c   1.000
_cell.angle_alpha   90.00
_cell.angle_beta   90.00
_cell.angle_gamma   90.00
#
_symmetry.space_group_name_H-M   'P 1'
#
loop_
_entity.id
_entity.type
_entity.pdbx_description
1 polymer ?
#
loop_
_entity_poly.entity_id
_entity_poly.type
_entity_poly.pdbx_seq_one_letter_code
_entity_poly.pdbx_strand_id
1 'polypeptide(L)'
;NLLKKYHPTDVLVTGFDIIFFWVARMIMMTTHFISEVPFKKIFIHGLVKDSEGQKMSKSKGNILDPLDIIDGIKVKTLIKKRTEGLMQPKMKEKIEKQTIKEFPKGIQPYGTDALRLTYCSLASGSRDVNFDLKRVEGYRNFCNKLWNAARFINLQLAENNGSGTKESKDTPDLWIKESLNEASQKVNSCFEEFRFDLATQTIYDFIWNEFCDWYIEICKIRFSSPDYQESEKKAILKSLISTLEESLRLAHPIIPFITEEIWQQFKPEHANKSPSIMISKYPTGKAKKASKKMNDIEWVKEIVTSIRNIRGEMKIKPSLKICALLQQGNKTDKQRSKDFEHLIVELAGLNSMRWIDNDEEPPASAINFHKNLKVLIPLEGLIKAVEENKRIEKNIFKLTKESDSLSKQLNNDKFINNAPPELVKNQKERFKEISKELQLLDIQLQEIQKLL
;
A
#
# COMPACT_ATOMS: atom_id res chain seq x y z
N ASN A 1 -20.21 -28.42 31.40
CA ASN A 1 -21.04 -28.80 30.26
C ASN A 1 -20.46 -28.27 28.97
N LEU A 2 -19.82 -29.12 28.15
CA LEU A 2 -19.12 -28.76 26.92
C LEU A 2 -20.09 -28.16 25.88
N LEU A 3 -21.31 -28.66 25.77
CA LEU A 3 -22.29 -28.12 24.85
C LEU A 3 -22.56 -26.63 25.13
N LYS A 4 -22.83 -26.26 26.37
CA LYS A 4 -23.07 -24.86 26.75
C LYS A 4 -21.86 -23.92 26.51
N LYS A 5 -20.64 -24.49 26.48
CA LYS A 5 -19.42 -23.72 26.24
C LYS A 5 -19.18 -23.45 24.76
N TYR A 6 -19.51 -24.42 23.88
CA TYR A 6 -19.15 -24.37 22.47
C TYR A 6 -20.33 -24.20 21.51
N HIS A 7 -21.55 -24.20 22.03
CA HIS A 7 -22.77 -24.01 21.27
C HIS A 7 -23.64 -22.89 21.89
N PRO A 8 -24.18 -21.98 21.08
CA PRO A 8 -23.95 -21.80 19.64
C PRO A 8 -22.55 -21.25 19.32
N THR A 9 -22.06 -21.49 18.10
CA THR A 9 -20.83 -20.86 17.61
C THR A 9 -21.10 -19.41 17.20
N ASP A 10 -20.06 -18.56 17.21
CA ASP A 10 -20.23 -17.15 16.88
C ASP A 10 -20.32 -16.92 15.38
N VAL A 11 -19.44 -17.54 14.59
CA VAL A 11 -19.38 -17.36 13.13
C VAL A 11 -19.23 -18.71 12.43
N LEU A 12 -20.04 -18.92 11.39
CA LEU A 12 -19.84 -19.98 10.40
C LEU A 12 -19.25 -19.38 9.13
N VAL A 13 -18.17 -19.98 8.62
CA VAL A 13 -17.56 -19.59 7.33
C VAL A 13 -17.87 -20.66 6.30
N THR A 14 -18.41 -20.27 5.14
CA THR A 14 -18.86 -21.22 4.10
C THR A 14 -18.78 -20.63 2.70
N GLY A 15 -18.68 -21.50 1.70
CA GLY A 15 -18.95 -21.15 0.30
C GLY A 15 -20.46 -21.07 0.02
N PHE A 16 -20.83 -20.26 -0.97
CA PHE A 16 -22.24 -20.10 -1.36
C PHE A 16 -22.83 -21.39 -1.95
N ASP A 17 -21.99 -22.25 -2.53
CA ASP A 17 -22.41 -23.48 -3.23
C ASP A 17 -22.86 -24.59 -2.27
N ILE A 18 -22.53 -24.50 -0.98
CA ILE A 18 -22.92 -25.51 0.02
C ILE A 18 -23.92 -24.98 1.06
N ILE A 19 -24.55 -23.83 0.84
CA ILE A 19 -25.54 -23.27 1.78
C ILE A 19 -26.69 -24.26 2.01
N PHE A 20 -27.28 -24.82 0.96
CA PHE A 20 -28.41 -25.78 1.08
C PHE A 20 -27.99 -27.14 1.63
N PHE A 21 -26.82 -27.62 1.21
CA PHE A 21 -26.38 -28.96 1.56
C PHE A 21 -25.73 -29.05 2.94
N TRP A 22 -25.25 -27.96 3.46
CA TRP A 22 -24.52 -27.94 4.69
C TRP A 22 -25.11 -26.95 5.72
N VAL A 23 -25.23 -25.68 5.41
CA VAL A 23 -25.72 -24.66 6.36
C VAL A 23 -27.17 -24.91 6.75
N ALA A 24 -28.06 -25.08 5.76
CA ALA A 24 -29.48 -25.34 6.03
C ALA A 24 -29.70 -26.61 6.87
N ARG A 25 -28.96 -27.69 6.57
CA ARG A 25 -29.03 -28.92 7.39
C ARG A 25 -28.60 -28.71 8.84
N MET A 26 -27.52 -27.95 9.07
CA MET A 26 -27.11 -27.62 10.43
C MET A 26 -28.17 -26.82 11.18
N ILE A 27 -28.77 -25.81 10.55
CA ILE A 27 -29.84 -25.02 11.14
C ILE A 27 -31.04 -25.93 11.47
N MET A 28 -31.53 -26.72 10.52
CA MET A 28 -32.69 -27.60 10.69
C MET A 28 -32.48 -28.62 11.82
N MET A 29 -31.33 -29.31 11.81
CA MET A 29 -31.07 -30.39 12.77
C MET A 29 -30.84 -29.77 14.18
N THR A 30 -30.09 -28.70 14.30
CA THR A 30 -29.85 -28.10 15.60
C THR A 30 -31.10 -27.47 16.21
N THR A 31 -31.90 -26.79 15.42
CA THR A 31 -33.19 -26.23 15.86
C THR A 31 -34.14 -27.32 16.29
N HIS A 32 -34.16 -28.44 15.55
CA HIS A 32 -35.05 -29.57 15.87
C HIS A 32 -34.67 -30.26 17.20
N PHE A 33 -33.37 -30.55 17.42
CA PHE A 33 -32.93 -31.32 18.59
C PHE A 33 -32.60 -30.50 19.81
N ILE A 34 -32.15 -29.25 19.64
CA ILE A 34 -31.65 -28.40 20.73
C ILE A 34 -32.53 -27.17 20.94
N SER A 35 -33.43 -26.85 19.99
CA SER A 35 -34.26 -25.62 19.99
C SER A 35 -33.50 -24.31 20.01
N GLU A 36 -32.23 -24.31 19.53
CA GLU A 36 -31.35 -23.14 19.44
C GLU A 36 -30.80 -22.98 18.02
N VAL A 37 -30.43 -21.75 17.66
CA VAL A 37 -29.74 -21.47 16.38
C VAL A 37 -28.26 -21.85 16.53
N PRO A 38 -27.66 -22.61 15.58
CA PRO A 38 -26.30 -23.16 15.74
C PRO A 38 -25.17 -22.11 15.69
N PHE A 39 -25.40 -20.96 15.09
CA PHE A 39 -24.42 -19.88 14.94
C PHE A 39 -25.10 -18.53 14.78
N LYS A 40 -24.43 -17.46 15.24
CA LYS A 40 -24.96 -16.09 15.25
C LYS A 40 -24.80 -15.37 13.93
N LYS A 41 -23.69 -15.62 13.21
CA LYS A 41 -23.32 -14.98 11.96
C LYS A 41 -22.87 -16.03 10.94
N ILE A 42 -23.09 -15.74 9.66
CA ILE A 42 -22.59 -16.55 8.55
C ILE A 42 -21.75 -15.66 7.65
N PHE A 43 -20.48 -16.01 7.46
CA PHE A 43 -19.62 -15.39 6.47
C PHE A 43 -19.56 -16.26 5.21
N ILE A 44 -20.05 -15.73 4.10
CA ILE A 44 -20.08 -16.45 2.82
C ILE A 44 -18.89 -15.93 1.97
N HIS A 45 -17.88 -16.79 1.76
CA HIS A 45 -16.73 -16.47 0.95
C HIS A 45 -16.92 -16.80 -0.53
N GLY A 46 -16.16 -16.12 -1.40
CA GLY A 46 -16.08 -16.42 -2.82
C GLY A 46 -15.34 -17.73 -3.12
N LEU A 47 -15.65 -18.33 -4.27
CA LEU A 47 -14.90 -19.48 -4.77
C LEU A 47 -13.68 -19.01 -5.55
N VAL A 48 -12.53 -19.65 -5.26
CA VAL A 48 -11.28 -19.36 -5.96
C VAL A 48 -11.30 -19.97 -7.35
N LYS A 49 -11.09 -19.13 -8.36
CA LYS A 49 -10.98 -19.49 -9.78
C LYS A 49 -9.55 -19.24 -10.27
N ASP A 50 -9.19 -19.84 -11.38
CA ASP A 50 -7.92 -19.59 -12.05
C ASP A 50 -7.86 -18.16 -12.67
N SER A 51 -6.72 -17.80 -13.26
CA SER A 51 -6.53 -16.49 -13.90
C SER A 51 -7.47 -16.21 -15.07
N GLU A 52 -8.05 -17.26 -15.66
CA GLU A 52 -9.04 -17.17 -16.75
C GLU A 52 -10.49 -17.15 -16.22
N GLY A 53 -10.68 -17.14 -14.89
CA GLY A 53 -12.00 -17.14 -14.27
C GLY A 53 -12.71 -18.50 -14.29
N GLN A 54 -11.97 -19.60 -14.52
CA GLN A 54 -12.52 -20.94 -14.54
C GLN A 54 -12.41 -21.62 -13.18
N LYS A 55 -13.42 -22.42 -12.82
CA LYS A 55 -13.36 -23.24 -11.61
C LYS A 55 -12.20 -24.22 -11.69
N MET A 56 -11.34 -24.23 -10.65
CA MET A 56 -10.24 -25.17 -10.55
C MET A 56 -10.77 -26.60 -10.32
N SER A 57 -10.28 -27.56 -11.11
CA SER A 57 -10.62 -28.97 -10.95
C SER A 57 -9.48 -29.88 -11.43
N LYS A 58 -9.37 -31.08 -10.82
CA LYS A 58 -8.40 -32.09 -11.25
C LYS A 58 -8.59 -32.49 -12.71
N SER A 59 -9.85 -32.63 -13.16
CA SER A 59 -10.17 -33.00 -14.55
C SER A 59 -9.74 -31.98 -15.59
N LYS A 60 -9.61 -30.68 -15.22
CA LYS A 60 -9.14 -29.61 -16.10
C LYS A 60 -7.62 -29.40 -16.00
N GLY A 61 -6.95 -29.97 -15.01
CA GLY A 61 -5.51 -29.81 -14.78
C GLY A 61 -5.10 -28.36 -14.43
N ASN A 62 -6.00 -27.53 -13.96
CA ASN A 62 -5.78 -26.12 -13.62
C ASN A 62 -5.68 -25.86 -12.12
N ILE A 63 -5.57 -26.91 -11.30
CA ILE A 63 -5.41 -26.76 -9.84
C ILE A 63 -4.02 -26.22 -9.53
N LEU A 64 -4.02 -25.24 -8.63
CA LEU A 64 -2.81 -24.75 -7.95
C LEU A 64 -2.89 -25.21 -6.48
N ASP A 65 -1.96 -26.09 -6.10
CA ASP A 65 -1.86 -26.53 -4.71
C ASP A 65 -1.23 -25.40 -3.88
N PRO A 66 -1.85 -25.00 -2.76
CA PRO A 66 -1.26 -23.99 -1.87
C PRO A 66 0.17 -24.30 -1.43
N LEU A 67 0.52 -25.56 -1.21
CA LEU A 67 1.89 -25.97 -0.84
C LEU A 67 2.89 -25.67 -1.97
N ASP A 68 2.48 -25.86 -3.24
CA ASP A 68 3.34 -25.53 -4.38
C ASP A 68 3.59 -24.02 -4.53
N ILE A 69 2.68 -23.20 -4.02
CA ILE A 69 2.83 -21.75 -3.97
C ILE A 69 3.70 -21.32 -2.80
N ILE A 70 3.55 -21.96 -1.65
CA ILE A 70 4.30 -21.68 -0.42
C ILE A 70 5.77 -22.07 -0.60
N ASP A 71 6.03 -23.32 -1.00
CA ASP A 71 7.38 -23.93 -1.00
C ASP A 71 8.06 -23.84 -2.37
N GLY A 72 7.28 -23.50 -3.40
CA GLY A 72 7.71 -23.55 -4.79
C GLY A 72 7.74 -24.97 -5.38
N ILE A 73 7.65 -25.04 -6.70
CA ILE A 73 7.68 -26.33 -7.42
C ILE A 73 8.35 -26.18 -8.78
N LYS A 74 9.20 -27.14 -9.16
CA LYS A 74 9.83 -27.19 -10.48
C LYS A 74 8.80 -27.57 -11.55
N VAL A 75 8.94 -27.02 -12.77
CA VAL A 75 7.98 -27.23 -13.88
C VAL A 75 7.71 -28.71 -14.17
N LYS A 76 8.73 -29.58 -14.17
CA LYS A 76 8.57 -31.02 -14.43
C LYS A 76 7.66 -31.71 -13.39
N THR A 77 7.83 -31.35 -12.12
CA THR A 77 7.02 -31.90 -11.02
C THR A 77 5.59 -31.35 -11.08
N LEU A 78 5.43 -30.06 -11.41
CA LEU A 78 4.11 -29.43 -11.57
C LEU A 78 3.33 -30.07 -12.73
N ILE A 79 3.98 -30.35 -13.86
CA ILE A 79 3.36 -31.06 -14.99
C ILE A 79 2.89 -32.45 -14.55
N LYS A 80 3.74 -33.22 -13.89
CA LYS A 80 3.36 -34.54 -13.36
C LYS A 80 2.13 -34.44 -12.46
N LYS A 81 2.13 -33.52 -11.51
CA LYS A 81 1.04 -33.32 -10.54
C LYS A 81 -0.27 -32.91 -11.22
N ARG A 82 -0.22 -32.05 -12.25
CA ARG A 82 -1.40 -31.60 -13.01
C ARG A 82 -1.94 -32.64 -13.99
N THR A 83 -1.11 -33.60 -14.41
CA THR A 83 -1.49 -34.65 -15.39
C THR A 83 -1.74 -36.00 -14.74
N GLU A 84 -1.52 -36.14 -13.44
CA GLU A 84 -1.81 -37.37 -12.69
C GLU A 84 -3.30 -37.48 -12.37
N GLY A 85 -3.88 -38.67 -12.64
CA GLY A 85 -5.29 -38.97 -12.35
C GLY A 85 -6.30 -38.24 -13.24
N LEU A 86 -5.92 -37.87 -14.48
CA LEU A 86 -6.85 -37.27 -15.43
C LEU A 86 -7.93 -38.25 -15.84
N MET A 87 -9.20 -37.83 -15.79
CA MET A 87 -10.33 -38.59 -16.29
C MET A 87 -10.30 -38.80 -17.82
N GLN A 88 -9.64 -37.89 -18.54
CA GLN A 88 -9.50 -37.91 -20.00
C GLN A 88 -7.98 -37.86 -20.37
N PRO A 89 -7.36 -39.03 -20.67
CA PRO A 89 -5.92 -39.10 -21.02
C PRO A 89 -5.52 -38.21 -22.21
N LYS A 90 -6.45 -38.00 -23.16
CA LYS A 90 -6.23 -37.12 -24.34
C LYS A 90 -5.94 -35.66 -23.97
N MET A 91 -6.30 -35.20 -22.77
CA MET A 91 -6.04 -33.85 -22.31
C MET A 91 -4.61 -33.61 -21.82
N LYS A 92 -3.84 -34.70 -21.61
CA LYS A 92 -2.49 -34.64 -21.04
C LYS A 92 -1.57 -33.68 -21.79
N GLU A 93 -1.40 -33.86 -23.09
CA GLU A 93 -0.52 -33.00 -23.90
C GLU A 93 -0.93 -31.53 -23.89
N LYS A 94 -2.23 -31.25 -23.88
CA LYS A 94 -2.76 -29.87 -23.79
C LYS A 94 -2.40 -29.24 -22.46
N ILE A 95 -2.58 -29.97 -21.36
CA ILE A 95 -2.27 -29.50 -20.00
C ILE A 95 -0.78 -29.30 -19.84
N GLU A 96 0.05 -30.19 -20.37
CA GLU A 96 1.51 -30.04 -20.36
C GLU A 96 1.98 -28.76 -21.09
N LYS A 97 1.51 -28.56 -22.32
CA LYS A 97 1.83 -27.35 -23.11
C LYS A 97 1.37 -26.07 -22.41
N GLN A 98 0.16 -26.07 -21.86
CA GLN A 98 -0.38 -24.92 -21.12
C GLN A 98 0.42 -24.66 -19.84
N THR A 99 0.76 -25.72 -19.09
CA THR A 99 1.57 -25.59 -17.87
C THR A 99 2.95 -25.03 -18.14
N ILE A 100 3.63 -25.47 -19.21
CA ILE A 100 4.93 -24.92 -19.62
C ILE A 100 4.80 -23.45 -20.04
N LYS A 101 3.74 -23.09 -20.75
CA LYS A 101 3.48 -21.69 -21.17
C LYS A 101 3.24 -20.79 -19.98
N GLU A 102 2.45 -21.23 -19.01
CA GLU A 102 2.06 -20.45 -17.82
C GLU A 102 3.21 -20.40 -16.80
N PHE A 103 3.92 -21.51 -16.60
CA PHE A 103 4.98 -21.67 -15.60
C PHE A 103 6.27 -22.22 -16.21
N PRO A 104 6.98 -21.49 -17.07
CA PRO A 104 8.15 -22.01 -17.81
C PRO A 104 9.30 -22.45 -16.90
N LYS A 105 9.42 -21.89 -15.71
CA LYS A 105 10.43 -22.22 -14.68
C LYS A 105 9.82 -22.94 -13.46
N GLY A 106 8.51 -23.25 -13.49
CA GLY A 106 7.76 -23.69 -12.31
C GLY A 106 7.26 -22.50 -11.48
N ILE A 107 6.88 -22.75 -10.25
CA ILE A 107 6.40 -21.73 -9.30
C ILE A 107 7.53 -21.49 -8.29
N GLN A 108 7.86 -20.21 -8.08
CA GLN A 108 8.84 -19.81 -7.07
C GLN A 108 8.22 -19.92 -5.66
N PRO A 109 9.00 -20.13 -4.60
CA PRO A 109 8.49 -20.10 -3.24
C PRO A 109 8.07 -18.67 -2.86
N TYR A 110 6.83 -18.50 -2.45
CA TYR A 110 6.30 -17.22 -2.02
C TYR A 110 6.13 -17.10 -0.51
N GLY A 111 6.06 -18.24 0.19
CA GLY A 111 5.84 -18.30 1.64
C GLY A 111 4.36 -18.21 2.04
N THR A 112 4.08 -18.69 3.24
CA THR A 112 2.71 -18.79 3.76
C THR A 112 2.05 -17.43 3.96
N ASP A 113 2.77 -16.46 4.51
CA ASP A 113 2.22 -15.13 4.81
C ASP A 113 1.81 -14.35 3.58
N ALA A 114 2.57 -14.45 2.47
CA ALA A 114 2.21 -13.84 1.20
C ALA A 114 0.91 -14.43 0.63
N LEU A 115 0.73 -15.74 0.73
CA LEU A 115 -0.47 -16.41 0.29
C LEU A 115 -1.68 -16.02 1.16
N ARG A 116 -1.52 -15.97 2.48
CA ARG A 116 -2.57 -15.53 3.42
C ARG A 116 -3.01 -14.10 3.15
N LEU A 117 -2.05 -13.16 2.98
CA LEU A 117 -2.33 -11.77 2.58
C LEU A 117 -3.13 -11.71 1.29
N THR A 118 -2.77 -12.54 0.29
CA THR A 118 -3.47 -12.60 -0.99
C THR A 118 -4.93 -13.00 -0.79
N TYR A 119 -5.21 -14.07 -0.05
CA TYR A 119 -6.58 -14.50 0.18
C TYR A 119 -7.39 -13.49 1.00
N CYS A 120 -6.82 -12.90 2.04
CA CYS A 120 -7.49 -11.85 2.80
C CYS A 120 -7.80 -10.62 1.93
N SER A 121 -6.89 -10.20 1.07
CA SER A 121 -7.11 -9.06 0.15
C SER A 121 -8.19 -9.33 -0.91
N LEU A 122 -8.48 -10.58 -1.20
CA LEU A 122 -9.50 -11.02 -2.15
C LEU A 122 -10.85 -11.31 -1.49
N ALA A 123 -10.92 -11.31 -0.16
CA ALA A 123 -12.13 -11.61 0.61
C ALA A 123 -13.07 -10.39 0.69
N SER A 124 -13.51 -9.89 -0.45
CA SER A 124 -14.34 -8.68 -0.60
C SER A 124 -15.85 -8.95 -0.58
N GLY A 125 -16.28 -10.18 -0.22
CA GLY A 125 -17.70 -10.59 -0.31
C GLY A 125 -18.17 -10.87 -1.74
N SER A 126 -17.27 -10.88 -2.73
CA SER A 126 -17.61 -11.27 -4.10
C SER A 126 -17.86 -12.78 -4.21
N ARG A 127 -18.76 -13.16 -5.16
CA ARG A 127 -19.12 -14.57 -5.38
C ARG A 127 -17.94 -15.41 -5.89
N ASP A 128 -17.08 -14.81 -6.69
CA ASP A 128 -15.94 -15.44 -7.35
C ASP A 128 -14.67 -14.62 -7.14
N VAL A 129 -13.55 -15.31 -6.96
CA VAL A 129 -12.25 -14.73 -6.70
C VAL A 129 -11.26 -15.24 -7.74
N ASN A 130 -10.81 -14.39 -8.63
CA ASN A 130 -9.76 -14.74 -9.59
C ASN A 130 -8.39 -14.67 -8.91
N PHE A 131 -7.71 -15.81 -8.85
CA PHE A 131 -6.41 -15.93 -8.22
C PHE A 131 -5.30 -15.60 -9.22
N ASP A 132 -4.40 -14.68 -8.84
CA ASP A 132 -3.24 -14.27 -9.64
C ASP A 132 -1.95 -14.37 -8.82
N LEU A 133 -0.97 -15.14 -9.30
CA LEU A 133 0.34 -15.30 -8.67
C LEU A 133 1.14 -14.00 -8.60
N LYS A 134 0.94 -13.05 -9.52
CA LYS A 134 1.59 -11.73 -9.44
C LYS A 134 1.21 -10.97 -8.18
N ARG A 135 -0.03 -11.16 -7.72
CA ARG A 135 -0.48 -10.57 -6.45
C ARG A 135 0.23 -11.20 -5.27
N VAL A 136 0.41 -12.53 -5.29
CA VAL A 136 1.18 -13.24 -4.25
C VAL A 136 2.63 -12.74 -4.21
N GLU A 137 3.25 -12.52 -5.37
CA GLU A 137 4.59 -11.94 -5.49
C GLU A 137 4.65 -10.54 -4.88
N GLY A 138 3.67 -9.69 -5.15
CA GLY A 138 3.54 -8.36 -4.53
C GLY A 138 3.53 -8.45 -2.99
N TYR A 139 2.77 -9.37 -2.43
CA TYR A 139 2.71 -9.56 -0.99
C TYR A 139 3.95 -10.24 -0.39
N ARG A 140 4.66 -11.07 -1.14
CA ARG A 140 6.00 -11.52 -0.74
C ARG A 140 6.96 -10.35 -0.61
N ASN A 141 6.92 -9.42 -1.57
CA ASN A 141 7.75 -8.21 -1.52
C ASN A 141 7.38 -7.32 -0.32
N PHE A 142 6.11 -7.27 0.06
CA PHE A 142 5.66 -6.62 1.30
C PHE A 142 6.29 -7.27 2.54
N CYS A 143 6.25 -8.60 2.66
CA CYS A 143 6.90 -9.31 3.76
C CYS A 143 8.41 -9.04 3.80
N ASN A 144 9.07 -9.05 2.65
CA ASN A 144 10.50 -8.72 2.54
C ASN A 144 10.80 -7.27 2.98
N LYS A 145 9.92 -6.32 2.64
CA LYS A 145 10.07 -4.92 3.07
C LYS A 145 9.96 -4.78 4.58
N LEU A 146 8.97 -5.44 5.20
CA LEU A 146 8.81 -5.47 6.65
C LEU A 146 10.03 -6.10 7.34
N TRP A 147 10.56 -7.21 6.80
CA TRP A 147 11.78 -7.84 7.30
C TRP A 147 13.00 -6.90 7.22
N ASN A 148 13.17 -6.21 6.09
CA ASN A 148 14.27 -5.25 5.93
C ASN A 148 14.13 -4.05 6.87
N ALA A 149 12.91 -3.59 7.14
CA ALA A 149 12.64 -2.58 8.15
C ALA A 149 13.10 -3.03 9.55
N ALA A 150 12.75 -4.25 9.94
CA ALA A 150 13.21 -4.85 11.19
C ALA A 150 14.73 -4.97 11.27
N ARG A 151 15.38 -5.40 10.17
CA ARG A 151 16.85 -5.43 10.10
C ARG A 151 17.49 -4.07 10.31
N PHE A 152 16.95 -3.03 9.69
CA PHE A 152 17.43 -1.66 9.90
C PHE A 152 17.33 -1.26 11.37
N ILE A 153 16.21 -1.53 12.04
CA ILE A 153 16.02 -1.22 13.45
C ILE A 153 17.02 -1.99 14.33
N ASN A 154 17.28 -3.26 14.04
CA ASN A 154 18.28 -4.07 14.74
C ASN A 154 19.71 -3.50 14.58
N LEU A 155 20.07 -3.00 13.39
CA LEU A 155 21.34 -2.32 13.18
C LEU A 155 21.45 -1.05 14.02
N GLN A 156 20.38 -0.25 14.07
CA GLN A 156 20.35 0.96 14.90
C GLN A 156 20.40 0.65 16.40
N LEU A 157 19.82 -0.48 16.85
CA LEU A 157 19.97 -0.94 18.23
C LEU A 157 21.42 -1.25 18.60
N ALA A 158 22.13 -1.93 17.71
CA ALA A 158 23.54 -2.25 17.90
C ALA A 158 24.43 -0.99 17.93
N GLU A 159 24.22 -0.07 16.97
CA GLU A 159 24.98 1.18 16.88
C GLU A 159 24.77 2.12 18.08
N ASN A 160 23.58 2.16 18.65
CA ASN A 160 23.23 3.04 19.76
C ASN A 160 23.31 2.36 21.14
N ASN A 161 23.83 1.12 21.23
CA ASN A 161 23.90 0.35 22.48
C ASN A 161 22.54 0.25 23.21
N GLY A 162 21.50 -0.10 22.45
CA GLY A 162 20.13 -0.28 22.95
C GLY A 162 19.23 0.96 22.74
N SER A 163 17.96 0.79 23.08
CA SER A 163 16.95 1.86 22.98
C SER A 163 16.83 2.65 24.30
N GLY A 164 16.19 3.84 24.22
CA GLY A 164 15.88 4.65 25.40
C GLY A 164 14.77 4.05 26.28
N THR A 165 14.62 4.57 27.48
CA THR A 165 13.51 4.22 28.39
C THR A 165 12.22 4.96 28.06
N LYS A 166 12.32 6.13 27.43
CA LYS A 166 11.20 6.98 27.01
C LYS A 166 11.20 7.14 25.52
N GLU A 167 10.00 7.27 24.97
CA GLU A 167 9.79 7.54 23.55
C GLU A 167 9.99 9.03 23.26
N SER A 168 10.41 9.34 22.04
CA SER A 168 10.47 10.71 21.54
C SER A 168 9.06 11.32 21.42
N LYS A 169 8.99 12.64 21.61
CA LYS A 169 7.77 13.44 21.46
C LYS A 169 7.85 14.40 20.26
N ASP A 170 8.81 14.20 19.39
CA ASP A 170 8.95 15.00 18.19
C ASP A 170 7.77 14.78 17.23
N THR A 171 7.58 15.75 16.36
CA THR A 171 6.44 15.73 15.44
C THR A 171 6.32 14.46 14.60
N PRO A 172 7.40 13.89 14.02
CA PRO A 172 7.31 12.64 13.27
C PRO A 172 6.90 11.44 14.12
N ASP A 173 7.38 11.36 15.37
CA ASP A 173 7.08 10.23 16.26
C ASP A 173 5.62 10.26 16.75
N LEU A 174 5.09 11.46 16.95
CA LEU A 174 3.68 11.64 17.32
C LEU A 174 2.76 11.41 16.12
N TRP A 175 3.16 11.86 14.93
CA TRP A 175 2.44 11.61 13.68
C TRP A 175 2.27 10.11 13.42
N ILE A 176 3.36 9.31 13.44
CA ILE A 176 3.27 7.89 13.12
C ILE A 176 2.41 7.12 14.14
N LYS A 177 2.41 7.54 15.40
CA LYS A 177 1.52 6.96 16.42
C LYS A 177 0.06 7.29 16.20
N GLU A 178 -0.26 8.51 15.77
CA GLU A 178 -1.62 8.87 15.40
C GLU A 178 -2.07 8.08 14.17
N SER A 179 -1.24 7.96 13.15
CA SER A 179 -1.51 7.15 11.95
C SER A 179 -1.74 5.66 12.29
N LEU A 180 -0.93 5.09 13.19
CA LEU A 180 -1.11 3.72 13.67
C LEU A 180 -2.42 3.54 14.45
N ASN A 181 -2.75 4.52 15.27
CA ASN A 181 -3.99 4.52 16.03
C ASN A 181 -5.23 4.57 15.11
N GLU A 182 -5.21 5.38 14.06
CA GLU A 182 -6.28 5.44 13.04
C GLU A 182 -6.36 4.14 12.24
N ALA A 183 -5.21 3.59 11.82
CA ALA A 183 -5.16 2.30 11.15
C ALA A 183 -5.73 1.18 12.03
N SER A 184 -5.39 1.17 13.33
CA SER A 184 -5.90 0.18 14.28
C SER A 184 -7.41 0.25 14.43
N GLN A 185 -8.01 1.45 14.52
CA GLN A 185 -9.46 1.60 14.56
C GLN A 185 -10.13 1.07 13.29
N LYS A 186 -9.62 1.47 12.13
CA LYS A 186 -10.16 1.07 10.84
C LYS A 186 -10.09 -0.45 10.64
N VAL A 187 -8.97 -1.08 11.01
CA VAL A 187 -8.79 -2.53 10.94
C VAL A 187 -9.79 -3.25 11.84
N ASN A 188 -9.99 -2.79 13.09
CA ASN A 188 -10.98 -3.39 13.99
C ASN A 188 -12.40 -3.31 13.42
N SER A 189 -12.83 -2.14 12.93
CA SER A 189 -14.13 -1.97 12.26
C SER A 189 -14.28 -2.91 11.07
N CYS A 190 -13.23 -3.02 10.23
CA CYS A 190 -13.23 -3.93 9.09
C CYS A 190 -13.36 -5.41 9.51
N PHE A 191 -12.72 -5.83 10.60
CA PHE A 191 -12.87 -7.19 11.12
C PHE A 191 -14.29 -7.47 11.65
N GLU A 192 -14.89 -6.51 12.35
CA GLU A 192 -16.28 -6.63 12.82
C GLU A 192 -17.28 -6.76 11.67
N GLU A 193 -17.01 -6.10 10.55
CA GLU A 193 -17.82 -6.12 9.33
C GLU A 193 -17.43 -7.26 8.35
N PHE A 194 -16.48 -8.11 8.71
CA PHE A 194 -15.91 -9.17 7.84
C PHE A 194 -15.32 -8.63 6.52
N ARG A 195 -14.88 -7.38 6.49
CA ARG A 195 -14.20 -6.74 5.36
C ARG A 195 -12.69 -6.97 5.45
N PHE A 196 -12.28 -8.24 5.30
CA PHE A 196 -10.87 -8.64 5.38
C PHE A 196 -10.03 -8.00 4.26
N ASP A 197 -10.62 -7.72 3.11
CA ASP A 197 -10.03 -6.95 2.03
C ASP A 197 -9.58 -5.54 2.47
N LEU A 198 -10.47 -4.79 3.11
CA LEU A 198 -10.18 -3.45 3.62
C LEU A 198 -9.25 -3.47 4.82
N ALA A 199 -9.36 -4.47 5.71
CA ALA A 199 -8.41 -4.66 6.80
C ALA A 199 -6.99 -4.87 6.27
N THR A 200 -6.84 -5.78 5.30
CA THR A 200 -5.56 -6.07 4.64
C THR A 200 -4.99 -4.83 3.95
N GLN A 201 -5.81 -4.09 3.21
CA GLN A 201 -5.38 -2.86 2.54
C GLN A 201 -4.92 -1.80 3.56
N THR A 202 -5.65 -1.63 4.66
CA THR A 202 -5.29 -0.66 5.71
C THR A 202 -3.95 -1.01 6.38
N ILE A 203 -3.73 -2.30 6.69
CA ILE A 203 -2.46 -2.78 7.25
C ILE A 203 -1.32 -2.58 6.25
N TYR A 204 -1.55 -2.91 4.98
CA TYR A 204 -0.58 -2.72 3.91
C TYR A 204 -0.19 -1.24 3.77
N ASP A 205 -1.19 -0.35 3.64
CA ASP A 205 -0.96 1.08 3.46
C ASP A 205 -0.19 1.69 4.63
N PHE A 206 -0.56 1.33 5.87
CA PHE A 206 0.15 1.81 7.04
C PHE A 206 1.60 1.31 7.07
N ILE A 207 1.84 0.00 6.94
CA ILE A 207 3.18 -0.57 7.07
C ILE A 207 4.06 -0.17 5.89
N TRP A 208 3.55 -0.27 4.66
CA TRP A 208 4.34 0.02 3.46
C TRP A 208 4.59 1.51 3.29
N ASN A 209 3.52 2.30 3.24
CA ASN A 209 3.62 3.72 2.91
C ASN A 209 4.05 4.56 4.12
N GLU A 210 3.29 4.49 5.25
CA GLU A 210 3.53 5.39 6.36
C GLU A 210 4.78 5.00 7.17
N PHE A 211 4.87 3.74 7.57
CA PHE A 211 5.96 3.27 8.41
C PHE A 211 7.28 3.11 7.64
N CYS A 212 7.28 2.34 6.53
CA CYS A 212 8.51 2.03 5.81
C CYS A 212 8.97 3.16 4.90
N ASP A 213 8.07 3.78 4.09
CA ASP A 213 8.48 4.76 3.07
C ASP A 213 8.70 6.16 3.65
N TRP A 214 8.03 6.49 4.75
CA TRP A 214 8.15 7.81 5.36
C TRP A 214 8.84 7.78 6.72
N TYR A 215 8.27 7.08 7.71
CA TYR A 215 8.78 7.19 9.07
C TYR A 215 10.20 6.66 9.22
N ILE A 216 10.51 5.51 8.64
CA ILE A 216 11.89 4.96 8.66
C ILE A 216 12.86 5.91 7.94
N GLU A 217 12.48 6.48 6.79
CA GLU A 217 13.36 7.40 6.06
C GLU A 217 13.59 8.69 6.86
N ILE A 218 12.57 9.24 7.52
CA ILE A 218 12.71 10.35 8.46
C ILE A 218 13.63 9.97 9.62
N CYS A 219 13.50 8.78 10.19
CA CYS A 219 14.38 8.32 11.26
C CYS A 219 15.84 8.19 10.80
N LYS A 220 16.10 7.71 9.58
CA LYS A 220 17.46 7.64 9.02
C LYS A 220 18.14 9.02 8.99
N ILE A 221 17.42 10.04 8.54
CA ILE A 221 17.94 11.43 8.52
C ILE A 221 18.28 11.88 9.94
N ARG A 222 17.39 11.62 10.90
CA ARG A 222 17.60 12.03 12.31
C ARG A 222 18.75 11.26 12.96
N PHE A 223 18.95 9.98 12.64
CA PHE A 223 20.11 9.22 13.16
C PHE A 223 21.44 9.70 12.57
N SER A 224 21.47 10.12 11.31
CA SER A 224 22.68 10.62 10.65
C SER A 224 22.99 12.09 10.96
N SER A 225 22.01 12.85 11.44
CA SER A 225 22.18 14.27 11.77
C SER A 225 23.04 14.46 13.02
N PRO A 226 24.03 15.39 13.00
CA PRO A 226 24.80 15.77 14.17
C PRO A 226 23.98 16.57 15.20
N ASP A 227 22.83 17.11 14.80
CA ASP A 227 22.00 17.95 15.68
C ASP A 227 21.30 17.13 16.78
N TYR A 228 21.18 15.79 16.61
CA TYR A 228 20.58 14.90 17.59
C TYR A 228 21.60 14.27 18.51
N GLN A 229 21.43 14.49 19.81
CA GLN A 229 22.24 13.85 20.84
C GLN A 229 21.95 12.36 20.97
N GLU A 230 22.87 11.59 21.57
CA GLU A 230 22.72 10.16 21.77
C GLU A 230 21.44 9.77 22.53
N SER A 231 21.08 10.57 23.56
CA SER A 231 19.85 10.39 24.32
C SER A 231 18.57 10.56 23.48
N GLU A 232 18.59 11.49 22.53
CA GLU A 232 17.48 11.74 21.60
C GLU A 232 17.40 10.63 20.56
N LYS A 233 18.53 10.18 20.01
CA LYS A 233 18.58 9.01 19.10
C LYS A 233 18.02 7.75 19.77
N LYS A 234 18.36 7.51 21.02
CA LYS A 234 17.79 6.41 21.82
C LYS A 234 16.28 6.55 22.04
N ALA A 235 15.77 7.77 22.23
CA ALA A 235 14.33 8.03 22.35
C ALA A 235 13.59 7.81 21.02
N ILE A 236 14.17 8.24 19.90
CA ILE A 236 13.66 7.96 18.54
C ILE A 236 13.60 6.45 18.30
N LEU A 237 14.66 5.73 18.63
CA LEU A 237 14.75 4.29 18.48
C LEU A 237 13.68 3.58 19.32
N LYS A 238 13.41 4.07 20.53
CA LYS A 238 12.31 3.55 21.37
C LYS A 238 10.94 3.75 20.73
N SER A 239 10.69 4.92 20.13
CA SER A 239 9.45 5.20 19.40
C SER A 239 9.31 4.29 18.18
N LEU A 240 10.40 4.06 17.46
CA LEU A 240 10.44 3.21 16.27
C LEU A 240 10.12 1.74 16.62
N ILE A 241 10.71 1.21 17.69
CA ILE A 241 10.45 -0.14 18.18
C ILE A 241 9.03 -0.30 18.69
N SER A 242 8.52 0.68 19.44
CA SER A 242 7.15 0.66 19.96
C SER A 242 6.12 0.66 18.82
N THR A 243 6.36 1.49 17.78
CA THR A 243 5.51 1.53 16.59
C THR A 243 5.57 0.23 15.80
N LEU A 244 6.76 -0.36 15.62
CA LEU A 244 6.91 -1.66 14.97
C LEU A 244 6.15 -2.75 15.75
N GLU A 245 6.35 -2.83 17.08
CA GLU A 245 5.72 -3.84 17.94
C GLU A 245 4.20 -3.82 17.83
N GLU A 246 3.59 -2.64 17.89
CA GLU A 246 2.14 -2.50 17.77
C GLU A 246 1.64 -2.81 16.35
N SER A 247 2.41 -2.44 15.33
CA SER A 247 2.12 -2.78 13.93
C SER A 247 2.17 -4.28 13.67
N LEU A 248 3.13 -4.99 14.28
CA LEU A 248 3.22 -6.45 14.20
C LEU A 248 2.00 -7.11 14.82
N ARG A 249 1.55 -6.65 16.01
CA ARG A 249 0.31 -7.16 16.64
C ARG A 249 -0.92 -6.90 15.76
N LEU A 250 -0.99 -5.73 15.14
CA LEU A 250 -2.09 -5.38 14.23
C LEU A 250 -2.15 -6.31 13.01
N ALA A 251 -0.99 -6.66 12.44
CA ALA A 251 -0.89 -7.49 11.26
C ALA A 251 -0.93 -9.00 11.54
N HIS A 252 -0.65 -9.41 12.77
CA HIS A 252 -0.47 -10.82 13.15
C HIS A 252 -1.61 -11.78 12.77
N PRO A 253 -2.90 -11.43 12.87
CA PRO A 253 -3.98 -12.33 12.44
C PRO A 253 -3.90 -12.72 10.96
N ILE A 254 -3.31 -11.88 10.11
CA ILE A 254 -3.20 -12.10 8.66
C ILE A 254 -1.87 -12.75 8.30
N ILE A 255 -0.76 -12.25 8.85
CA ILE A 255 0.62 -12.70 8.56
C ILE A 255 1.36 -13.18 9.82
N PRO A 256 0.92 -14.31 10.40
CA PRO A 256 1.37 -14.72 11.74
C PRO A 256 2.84 -15.11 11.82
N PHE A 257 3.44 -15.66 10.75
CA PHE A 257 4.79 -16.23 10.83
C PHE A 257 5.86 -15.14 10.88
N ILE A 258 5.85 -14.21 9.95
CA ILE A 258 6.83 -13.12 9.90
C ILE A 258 6.67 -12.17 11.09
N THR A 259 5.44 -11.91 11.53
CA THR A 259 5.20 -11.02 12.65
C THR A 259 5.67 -11.62 13.98
N GLU A 260 5.46 -12.91 14.22
CA GLU A 260 5.99 -13.60 15.41
C GLU A 260 7.52 -13.59 15.38
N GLU A 261 8.14 -13.97 14.27
CA GLU A 261 9.59 -14.04 14.11
C GLU A 261 10.26 -12.69 14.42
N ILE A 262 9.76 -11.61 13.81
CA ILE A 262 10.27 -10.25 14.06
C ILE A 262 10.01 -9.85 15.53
N TRP A 263 8.81 -10.10 16.04
CA TRP A 263 8.41 -9.70 17.40
C TRP A 263 9.31 -10.34 18.47
N GLN A 264 9.67 -11.62 18.32
CA GLN A 264 10.57 -12.30 19.23
C GLN A 264 11.99 -11.69 19.23
N GLN A 265 12.48 -11.21 18.09
CA GLN A 265 13.78 -10.52 18.02
C GLN A 265 13.83 -9.25 18.83
N PHE A 266 12.72 -8.51 18.92
CA PHE A 266 12.62 -7.24 19.66
C PHE A 266 12.07 -7.41 21.09
N LYS A 267 11.79 -8.63 21.54
CA LYS A 267 11.21 -8.90 22.86
C LYS A 267 11.98 -8.30 24.05
N PRO A 268 13.31 -8.21 24.05
CA PRO A 268 14.05 -7.52 25.12
C PRO A 268 13.75 -6.02 25.19
N GLU A 269 13.46 -5.39 24.06
CA GLU A 269 13.37 -3.94 23.90
C GLU A 269 11.95 -3.38 24.08
N HIS A 270 10.90 -4.18 23.85
CA HIS A 270 9.53 -3.70 24.02
C HIS A 270 8.95 -4.02 25.43
N ALA A 271 7.94 -3.27 25.83
CA ALA A 271 7.32 -3.41 27.15
C ALA A 271 6.44 -4.67 27.29
N ASN A 272 6.05 -5.29 26.17
CA ASN A 272 5.19 -6.47 26.16
C ASN A 272 5.99 -7.72 26.57
N LYS A 273 5.60 -8.36 27.65
CA LYS A 273 6.29 -9.53 28.22
C LYS A 273 5.58 -10.85 27.94
N SER A 274 4.59 -10.87 27.05
CA SER A 274 3.92 -12.11 26.63
C SER A 274 4.93 -13.10 26.03
N PRO A 275 4.75 -14.42 26.19
CA PRO A 275 5.64 -15.41 25.59
C PRO A 275 5.56 -15.46 24.05
N SER A 276 4.41 -15.08 23.48
CA SER A 276 4.14 -15.01 22.05
C SER A 276 3.28 -13.78 21.74
N ILE A 277 3.43 -13.23 20.53
CA ILE A 277 2.58 -12.16 20.02
C ILE A 277 1.11 -12.61 19.94
N MET A 278 0.86 -13.89 19.68
CA MET A 278 -0.47 -14.48 19.52
C MET A 278 -1.38 -14.27 20.73
N ILE A 279 -0.84 -14.25 21.93
CA ILE A 279 -1.58 -14.04 23.18
C ILE A 279 -1.43 -12.63 23.74
N SER A 280 -0.82 -11.73 22.99
CA SER A 280 -0.70 -10.34 23.33
C SER A 280 -2.00 -9.58 23.06
N LYS A 281 -2.24 -8.51 23.82
CA LYS A 281 -3.43 -7.69 23.63
C LYS A 281 -3.46 -7.08 22.22
N TYR A 282 -4.55 -7.29 21.49
CA TYR A 282 -4.71 -6.74 20.14
C TYR A 282 -4.89 -5.20 20.18
N PRO A 283 -4.27 -4.44 19.24
CA PRO A 283 -4.43 -3.00 19.15
C PRO A 283 -5.87 -2.63 18.78
N THR A 284 -6.51 -1.78 19.56
CA THR A 284 -7.91 -1.36 19.29
C THR A 284 -8.01 0.05 18.70
N GLY A 285 -6.97 0.86 18.92
CA GLY A 285 -7.04 2.28 18.59
C GLY A 285 -8.02 3.05 19.50
N LYS A 286 -7.95 4.37 19.48
CA LYS A 286 -8.89 5.26 20.19
C LYS A 286 -9.27 6.41 19.27
N ALA A 287 -10.55 6.72 19.17
CA ALA A 287 -11.02 7.86 18.41
C ALA A 287 -10.39 9.16 18.94
N LYS A 288 -9.62 9.84 18.08
CA LYS A 288 -9.03 11.15 18.34
C LYS A 288 -9.23 12.03 17.13
N LYS A 289 -9.38 13.33 17.35
CA LYS A 289 -9.32 14.30 16.24
C LYS A 289 -7.87 14.40 15.75
N ALA A 290 -7.69 14.50 14.43
CA ALA A 290 -6.39 14.75 13.83
C ALA A 290 -5.71 15.95 14.48
N SER A 291 -4.47 15.78 14.90
CA SER A 291 -3.69 16.83 15.54
C SER A 291 -3.06 17.77 14.51
N LYS A 292 -2.60 18.94 14.98
CA LYS A 292 -1.79 19.84 14.15
C LYS A 292 -0.54 19.13 13.61
N LYS A 293 0.08 18.25 14.41
CA LYS A 293 1.30 17.51 14.06
C LYS A 293 1.06 16.52 12.92
N MET A 294 -0.11 15.88 12.88
CA MET A 294 -0.54 15.05 11.74
C MET A 294 -0.49 15.86 10.44
N ASN A 295 -1.12 17.04 10.45
CA ASN A 295 -1.17 17.93 9.28
C ASN A 295 0.22 18.47 8.87
N ASP A 296 1.15 18.63 9.82
CA ASP A 296 2.48 19.14 9.53
C ASP A 296 3.31 18.11 8.73
N ILE A 297 3.29 16.84 9.12
CA ILE A 297 4.01 15.79 8.39
C ILE A 297 3.33 15.46 7.05
N GLU A 298 1.99 15.45 7.00
CA GLU A 298 1.29 15.29 5.73
C GLU A 298 1.68 16.40 4.74
N TRP A 299 1.80 17.64 5.20
CA TRP A 299 2.30 18.75 4.37
C TRP A 299 3.73 18.49 3.87
N VAL A 300 4.64 18.00 4.73
CA VAL A 300 6.01 17.63 4.32
C VAL A 300 5.97 16.55 3.22
N LYS A 301 5.16 15.52 3.39
CA LYS A 301 4.99 14.44 2.41
C LYS A 301 4.50 14.97 1.06
N GLU A 302 3.54 15.88 1.06
CA GLU A 302 2.98 16.51 -0.13
C GLU A 302 4.03 17.36 -0.88
N ILE A 303 4.84 18.16 -0.16
CA ILE A 303 5.91 18.95 -0.76
C ILE A 303 7.02 18.06 -1.35
N VAL A 304 7.49 17.08 -0.59
CA VAL A 304 8.50 16.12 -1.08
C VAL A 304 7.98 15.35 -2.30
N THR A 305 6.72 14.94 -2.29
CA THR A 305 6.08 14.26 -3.42
C THR A 305 5.99 15.16 -4.64
N SER A 306 5.62 16.44 -4.46
CA SER A 306 5.60 17.44 -5.54
C SER A 306 6.97 17.59 -6.19
N ILE A 307 8.03 17.68 -5.39
CA ILE A 307 9.41 17.76 -5.89
C ILE A 307 9.81 16.47 -6.63
N ARG A 308 9.50 15.30 -6.08
CA ARG A 308 9.78 14.00 -6.71
C ARG A 308 9.05 13.84 -8.04
N ASN A 309 7.81 14.32 -8.14
CA ASN A 309 7.03 14.32 -9.38
C ASN A 309 7.71 15.19 -10.45
N ILE A 310 8.11 16.42 -10.11
CA ILE A 310 8.86 17.30 -11.04
C ILE A 310 10.15 16.59 -11.49
N ARG A 311 10.90 15.98 -10.58
CA ARG A 311 12.11 15.21 -10.94
C ARG A 311 11.83 14.08 -11.92
N GLY A 312 10.72 13.35 -11.72
CA GLY A 312 10.29 12.27 -12.62
C GLY A 312 9.89 12.79 -14.01
N GLU A 313 9.09 13.83 -14.06
CA GLU A 313 8.63 14.46 -15.29
C GLU A 313 9.78 15.03 -16.12
N MET A 314 10.70 15.72 -15.46
CA MET A 314 11.89 16.32 -16.08
C MET A 314 13.05 15.33 -16.25
N LYS A 315 12.88 14.07 -15.85
CA LYS A 315 13.92 13.01 -15.92
C LYS A 315 15.23 13.39 -15.25
N ILE A 316 15.16 14.18 -14.17
CA ILE A 316 16.32 14.58 -13.38
C ILE A 316 16.85 13.36 -12.62
N LYS A 317 18.13 13.07 -12.79
CA LYS A 317 18.78 11.91 -12.14
C LYS A 317 18.63 12.01 -10.61
N PRO A 318 18.28 10.91 -9.92
CA PRO A 318 18.14 10.92 -8.45
C PRO A 318 19.40 11.37 -7.69
N SER A 319 20.58 11.08 -8.25
CA SER A 319 21.86 11.47 -7.64
C SER A 319 22.21 12.96 -7.74
N LEU A 320 21.50 13.70 -8.62
CA LEU A 320 21.73 15.13 -8.79
C LEU A 320 20.97 15.91 -7.73
N LYS A 321 21.68 16.59 -6.84
CA LYS A 321 21.06 17.51 -5.88
C LYS A 321 20.65 18.80 -6.60
N ILE A 322 19.42 19.27 -6.34
CA ILE A 322 18.81 20.44 -7.00
C ILE A 322 18.33 21.45 -5.97
N CYS A 323 18.10 22.69 -6.39
CA CYS A 323 17.45 23.69 -5.55
C CYS A 323 15.93 23.65 -5.73
N ALA A 324 15.19 23.94 -4.65
CA ALA A 324 13.75 24.15 -4.71
C ALA A 324 13.39 25.55 -4.21
N LEU A 325 12.41 26.19 -4.85
CA LEU A 325 11.86 27.46 -4.43
C LEU A 325 10.40 27.28 -4.07
N LEU A 326 9.95 27.95 -3.01
CA LEU A 326 8.55 27.97 -2.56
C LEU A 326 8.00 29.40 -2.66
N GLN A 327 6.78 29.55 -3.21
CA GLN A 327 6.14 30.84 -3.42
C GLN A 327 4.62 30.76 -3.20
N GLN A 328 3.98 31.84 -2.84
CA GLN A 328 2.51 32.01 -2.78
C GLN A 328 1.77 31.20 -1.70
N GLY A 329 2.42 30.51 -0.80
CA GLY A 329 1.78 29.85 0.33
C GLY A 329 1.33 30.80 1.43
N ASN A 330 0.60 30.28 2.40
CA ASN A 330 0.16 31.01 3.57
C ASN A 330 1.25 31.09 4.67
N LYS A 331 0.97 31.82 5.76
CA LYS A 331 1.90 31.95 6.90
C LYS A 331 2.26 30.59 7.54
N THR A 332 1.33 29.65 7.58
CA THR A 332 1.57 28.30 8.13
C THR A 332 2.49 27.51 7.22
N ASP A 333 2.35 27.62 5.90
CA ASP A 333 3.25 26.97 4.93
C ASP A 333 4.68 27.52 5.07
N LYS A 334 4.81 28.87 5.23
CA LYS A 334 6.13 29.52 5.43
C LYS A 334 6.76 29.09 6.76
N GLN A 335 5.99 28.88 7.81
CA GLN A 335 6.51 28.38 9.08
C GLN A 335 6.95 26.91 8.96
N ARG A 336 6.10 26.05 8.37
CA ARG A 336 6.42 24.63 8.13
C ARG A 336 7.67 24.46 7.27
N SER A 337 7.85 25.29 6.24
CA SER A 337 9.04 25.22 5.39
C SER A 337 10.33 25.46 6.15
N LYS A 338 10.30 26.31 7.21
CA LYS A 338 11.43 26.54 8.10
C LYS A 338 11.62 25.41 9.10
N ASP A 339 10.52 24.99 9.75
CA ASP A 339 10.56 23.98 10.83
C ASP A 339 11.01 22.61 10.30
N PHE A 340 10.72 22.29 9.03
CA PHE A 340 10.99 20.98 8.41
C PHE A 340 11.95 21.07 7.21
N GLU A 341 12.68 22.20 7.04
CA GLU A 341 13.60 22.41 5.92
C GLU A 341 14.59 21.25 5.76
N HIS A 342 15.26 20.87 6.85
CA HIS A 342 16.23 19.78 6.84
C HIS A 342 15.63 18.45 6.36
N LEU A 343 14.43 18.09 6.83
CA LEU A 343 13.75 16.87 6.40
C LEU A 343 13.38 16.91 4.92
N ILE A 344 12.87 18.04 4.42
CA ILE A 344 12.47 18.19 3.03
C ILE A 344 13.70 18.11 2.12
N VAL A 345 14.78 18.83 2.48
CA VAL A 345 16.03 18.85 1.73
C VAL A 345 16.59 17.44 1.56
N GLU A 346 16.69 16.68 2.62
CA GLU A 346 17.23 15.30 2.58
C GLU A 346 16.28 14.33 1.88
N LEU A 347 14.99 14.34 2.20
CA LEU A 347 13.99 13.43 1.60
C LEU A 347 13.79 13.66 0.09
N ALA A 348 13.89 14.91 -0.37
CA ALA A 348 13.73 15.25 -1.78
C ALA A 348 15.06 15.29 -2.56
N GLY A 349 16.21 15.09 -1.88
CA GLY A 349 17.54 15.14 -2.48
C GLY A 349 17.89 16.52 -3.01
N LEU A 350 17.68 17.56 -2.20
CA LEU A 350 17.96 18.94 -2.55
C LEU A 350 19.35 19.39 -2.07
N ASN A 351 19.89 20.43 -2.71
CA ASN A 351 21.00 21.23 -2.16
C ASN A 351 20.48 22.25 -1.15
N SER A 352 19.35 22.89 -1.48
CA SER A 352 18.74 23.93 -0.67
C SER A 352 17.28 24.10 -1.01
N MET A 353 16.52 24.67 -0.09
CA MET A 353 15.15 25.11 -0.29
C MET A 353 15.02 26.56 0.16
N ARG A 354 14.43 27.41 -0.66
CA ARG A 354 14.29 28.83 -0.34
C ARG A 354 12.84 29.28 -0.55
N TRP A 355 12.33 30.06 0.36
CA TRP A 355 11.09 30.81 0.17
C TRP A 355 11.38 32.12 -0.55
N ILE A 356 10.69 32.38 -1.65
CA ILE A 356 10.75 33.64 -2.40
C ILE A 356 9.47 34.44 -2.19
N ASP A 357 9.60 35.77 -2.20
CA ASP A 357 8.44 36.66 -2.02
C ASP A 357 7.57 36.68 -3.26
N ASN A 358 6.29 37.09 -3.10
CA ASN A 358 5.35 37.05 -4.22
C ASN A 358 5.70 38.01 -5.35
N ASP A 359 6.43 39.07 -5.06
CA ASP A 359 6.88 40.09 -5.99
C ASP A 359 8.22 39.73 -6.66
N GLU A 360 8.91 38.67 -6.19
CA GLU A 360 10.14 38.18 -6.78
C GLU A 360 9.79 37.28 -7.98
N GLU A 361 10.28 37.63 -9.16
CA GLU A 361 10.11 36.81 -10.36
C GLU A 361 11.01 35.58 -10.28
N PRO A 362 10.46 34.34 -10.25
CA PRO A 362 11.30 33.14 -10.18
C PRO A 362 12.02 32.92 -11.52
N PRO A 363 13.23 32.32 -11.50
CA PRO A 363 13.88 31.88 -12.73
C PRO A 363 13.01 30.85 -13.43
N ALA A 364 13.27 30.62 -14.73
CA ALA A 364 12.58 29.62 -15.51
C ALA A 364 12.58 28.26 -14.76
N SER A 365 11.41 27.79 -14.36
CA SER A 365 11.26 26.68 -13.40
C SER A 365 10.17 25.71 -13.83
N ALA A 366 10.38 24.44 -13.52
CA ALA A 366 9.26 23.49 -13.49
C ALA A 366 8.42 23.74 -12.23
N ILE A 367 7.09 23.74 -12.40
CA ILE A 367 6.16 24.17 -11.36
C ILE A 367 5.21 23.03 -11.01
N ASN A 368 4.99 22.84 -9.72
CA ASN A 368 3.88 22.05 -9.19
C ASN A 368 3.15 22.84 -8.12
N PHE A 369 1.87 22.57 -7.91
CA PHE A 369 1.03 23.28 -6.96
C PHE A 369 0.58 22.35 -5.83
N HIS A 370 0.77 22.81 -4.59
CA HIS A 370 0.08 22.25 -3.44
C HIS A 370 -0.90 23.31 -2.91
N LYS A 371 -2.18 23.17 -3.22
CA LYS A 371 -3.20 24.20 -2.97
C LYS A 371 -2.78 25.53 -3.61
N ASN A 372 -2.49 26.56 -2.79
CA ASN A 372 -2.02 27.85 -3.25
C ASN A 372 -0.48 28.00 -3.22
N LEU A 373 0.23 27.01 -2.69
CA LEU A 373 1.69 27.04 -2.62
C LEU A 373 2.28 26.54 -3.94
N LYS A 374 3.15 27.34 -4.54
CA LYS A 374 3.96 26.96 -5.69
C LYS A 374 5.24 26.28 -5.23
N VAL A 375 5.54 25.12 -5.78
CA VAL A 375 6.81 24.42 -5.65
C VAL A 375 7.51 24.52 -6.99
N LEU A 376 8.65 25.19 -7.04
CA LEU A 376 9.38 25.50 -8.25
C LEU A 376 10.77 24.86 -8.21
N ILE A 377 11.16 24.26 -9.32
CA ILE A 377 12.52 23.72 -9.51
C ILE A 377 13.13 24.46 -10.67
N PRO A 378 14.16 25.34 -10.45
CA PRO A 378 14.88 26.02 -11.52
C PRO A 378 15.45 25.02 -12.52
N LEU A 379 15.24 25.27 -13.80
CA LEU A 379 15.60 24.35 -14.89
C LEU A 379 16.98 24.66 -15.51
N GLU A 380 17.56 25.77 -15.17
CA GLU A 380 18.85 26.19 -15.70
C GLU A 380 19.93 25.14 -15.39
N GLY A 381 20.62 24.68 -16.43
CA GLY A 381 21.66 23.66 -16.32
C GLY A 381 21.16 22.22 -16.04
N LEU A 382 19.85 22.02 -15.83
CA LEU A 382 19.28 20.69 -15.51
C LEU A 382 18.76 19.94 -16.71
N ILE A 383 18.28 20.65 -17.73
CA ILE A 383 17.64 20.08 -18.92
C ILE A 383 18.21 20.70 -20.21
N LYS A 384 18.10 19.92 -21.29
CA LYS A 384 18.30 20.44 -22.63
C LYS A 384 16.99 21.05 -23.12
N ALA A 385 16.86 22.35 -23.00
CA ALA A 385 15.62 23.10 -23.27
C ALA A 385 14.98 22.74 -24.63
N VAL A 386 15.78 22.59 -25.67
CA VAL A 386 15.27 22.24 -27.03
C VAL A 386 14.63 20.83 -27.06
N GLU A 387 15.25 19.84 -26.42
CA GLU A 387 14.72 18.47 -26.42
C GLU A 387 13.43 18.38 -25.59
N GLU A 388 13.40 19.09 -24.48
CA GLU A 388 12.26 19.09 -23.56
C GLU A 388 11.07 19.88 -24.14
N ASN A 389 11.32 21.00 -24.81
CA ASN A 389 10.27 21.74 -25.53
C ASN A 389 9.52 20.83 -26.51
N LYS A 390 10.27 20.09 -27.35
CA LYS A 390 9.70 19.15 -28.31
C LYS A 390 8.89 18.03 -27.63
N ARG A 391 9.36 17.57 -26.48
CA ARG A 391 8.68 16.51 -25.71
C ARG A 391 7.33 16.98 -25.16
N ILE A 392 7.31 18.19 -24.60
CA ILE A 392 6.08 18.77 -24.03
C ILE A 392 5.08 19.08 -25.15
N GLU A 393 5.49 19.70 -26.25
CA GLU A 393 4.63 19.94 -27.41
C GLU A 393 3.97 18.65 -27.93
N LYS A 394 4.73 17.55 -28.00
CA LYS A 394 4.20 16.24 -28.39
C LYS A 394 3.17 15.69 -27.39
N ASN A 395 3.38 15.89 -26.08
CA ASN A 395 2.44 15.47 -25.06
C ASN A 395 1.15 16.31 -25.10
N ILE A 396 1.26 17.63 -25.22
CA ILE A 396 0.13 18.53 -25.40
C ILE A 396 -0.70 18.09 -26.59
N PHE A 397 -0.08 17.85 -27.75
CA PHE A 397 -0.77 17.39 -28.94
C PHE A 397 -1.53 16.07 -28.74
N LYS A 398 -0.93 15.11 -28.00
CA LYS A 398 -1.57 13.83 -27.69
C LYS A 398 -2.78 14.00 -26.78
N LEU A 399 -2.62 14.76 -25.68
CA LEU A 399 -3.69 14.99 -24.71
C LEU A 399 -4.82 15.86 -25.28
N THR A 400 -4.51 16.83 -26.13
CA THR A 400 -5.54 17.60 -26.84
C THR A 400 -6.40 16.70 -27.73
N LYS A 401 -5.80 15.77 -28.49
CA LYS A 401 -6.57 14.78 -29.23
C LYS A 401 -7.46 13.90 -28.38
N GLU A 402 -6.96 13.46 -27.22
CA GLU A 402 -7.74 12.65 -26.27
C GLU A 402 -8.89 13.49 -25.69
N SER A 403 -8.62 14.74 -25.30
CA SER A 403 -9.60 15.70 -24.81
C SER A 403 -10.71 15.96 -25.82
N ASP A 404 -10.34 16.21 -27.08
CA ASP A 404 -11.30 16.44 -28.18
C ASP A 404 -12.19 15.20 -28.42
N SER A 405 -11.61 14.02 -28.36
CA SER A 405 -12.36 12.76 -28.48
C SER A 405 -13.36 12.57 -27.35
N LEU A 406 -12.93 12.80 -26.11
CA LEU A 406 -13.80 12.71 -24.93
C LEU A 406 -14.89 13.79 -24.95
N SER A 407 -14.54 15.02 -25.32
CA SER A 407 -15.50 16.12 -25.47
C SER A 407 -16.59 15.79 -26.49
N LYS A 408 -16.22 15.24 -27.66
CA LYS A 408 -17.18 14.79 -28.66
C LYS A 408 -18.10 13.68 -28.15
N GLN A 409 -17.55 12.73 -27.38
CA GLN A 409 -18.35 11.66 -26.78
C GLN A 409 -19.29 12.18 -25.71
N LEU A 410 -18.82 13.09 -24.84
CA LEU A 410 -19.60 13.68 -23.74
C LEU A 410 -20.64 14.71 -24.22
N ASN A 411 -20.51 15.22 -25.45
CA ASN A 411 -21.50 16.10 -26.08
C ASN A 411 -22.49 15.34 -26.98
N ASN A 412 -22.38 14.00 -27.06
CA ASN A 412 -23.29 13.17 -27.85
C ASN A 412 -24.42 12.63 -26.94
N ASP A 413 -25.63 13.20 -27.09
CA ASP A 413 -26.81 12.81 -26.31
C ASP A 413 -27.14 11.32 -26.42
N LYS A 414 -26.91 10.71 -27.60
CA LYS A 414 -27.11 9.27 -27.78
C LYS A 414 -26.15 8.43 -26.95
N PHE A 415 -24.93 8.90 -26.78
CA PHE A 415 -23.96 8.23 -25.93
C PHE A 415 -24.31 8.38 -24.45
N ILE A 416 -24.64 9.60 -24.01
CA ILE A 416 -24.98 9.87 -22.59
C ILE A 416 -26.21 9.06 -22.14
N ASN A 417 -27.23 8.96 -23.02
CA ASN A 417 -28.48 8.28 -22.69
C ASN A 417 -28.42 6.74 -22.77
N ASN A 418 -27.47 6.18 -23.53
CA ASN A 418 -27.40 4.72 -23.75
C ASN A 418 -26.19 4.05 -23.07
N ALA A 419 -25.16 4.80 -22.65
CA ALA A 419 -24.00 4.23 -21.98
C ALA A 419 -24.26 3.96 -20.49
N PRO A 420 -23.61 2.95 -19.89
CA PRO A 420 -23.68 2.71 -18.46
C PRO A 420 -23.29 3.97 -17.66
N PRO A 421 -24.03 4.34 -16.59
CA PRO A 421 -23.76 5.57 -15.82
C PRO A 421 -22.34 5.66 -15.28
N GLU A 422 -21.77 4.53 -14.91
CA GLU A 422 -20.39 4.42 -14.41
C GLU A 422 -19.35 4.78 -15.49
N LEU A 423 -19.58 4.37 -16.73
CA LEU A 423 -18.70 4.73 -17.86
C LEU A 423 -18.75 6.24 -18.16
N VAL A 424 -19.93 6.85 -18.13
CA VAL A 424 -20.10 8.29 -18.32
C VAL A 424 -19.40 9.07 -17.21
N LYS A 425 -19.51 8.60 -15.96
CA LYS A 425 -18.82 9.20 -14.81
C LYS A 425 -17.31 9.15 -14.99
N ASN A 426 -16.76 7.98 -15.30
CA ASN A 426 -15.31 7.79 -15.48
C ASN A 426 -14.76 8.66 -16.62
N GLN A 427 -15.50 8.82 -17.72
CA GLN A 427 -15.09 9.71 -18.83
C GLN A 427 -15.13 11.19 -18.45
N LYS A 428 -16.12 11.63 -17.65
CA LYS A 428 -16.17 13.02 -17.14
C LYS A 428 -14.99 13.31 -16.19
N GLU A 429 -14.65 12.35 -15.32
CA GLU A 429 -13.50 12.47 -14.43
C GLU A 429 -12.20 12.53 -15.24
N ARG A 430 -12.03 11.64 -16.22
CA ARG A 430 -10.87 11.65 -17.12
C ARG A 430 -10.73 12.94 -17.92
N PHE A 431 -11.81 13.49 -18.42
CA PHE A 431 -11.81 14.77 -19.13
C PHE A 431 -11.34 15.94 -18.22
N LYS A 432 -11.78 15.95 -16.94
CA LYS A 432 -11.32 16.95 -15.97
C LYS A 432 -9.83 16.80 -15.65
N GLU A 433 -9.35 15.56 -15.53
CA GLU A 433 -7.92 15.29 -15.32
C GLU A 433 -7.07 15.81 -16.48
N ILE A 434 -7.44 15.46 -17.73
CA ILE A 434 -6.74 15.91 -18.92
C ILE A 434 -6.73 17.44 -19.03
N SER A 435 -7.84 18.09 -18.69
CA SER A 435 -7.92 19.56 -18.74
C SER A 435 -6.94 20.21 -17.75
N LYS A 436 -6.78 19.64 -16.55
CA LYS A 436 -5.78 20.11 -15.58
C LYS A 436 -4.35 19.83 -16.04
N GLU A 437 -4.12 18.64 -16.61
CA GLU A 437 -2.81 18.24 -17.12
C GLU A 437 -2.37 19.13 -18.28
N LEU A 438 -3.27 19.47 -19.21
CA LEU A 438 -2.99 20.42 -20.28
C LEU A 438 -2.63 21.81 -19.76
N GLN A 439 -3.34 22.33 -18.77
CA GLN A 439 -3.00 23.62 -18.16
C GLN A 439 -1.60 23.63 -17.55
N LEU A 440 -1.22 22.55 -16.85
CA LEU A 440 0.11 22.41 -16.28
C LEU A 440 1.20 22.33 -17.36
N LEU A 441 0.95 21.57 -18.42
CA LEU A 441 1.89 21.44 -19.54
C LEU A 441 2.07 22.75 -20.31
N ASP A 442 1.02 23.56 -20.48
CA ASP A 442 1.11 24.88 -21.10
C ASP A 442 1.97 25.84 -20.27
N ILE A 443 1.81 25.84 -18.94
CA ILE A 443 2.67 26.62 -18.05
C ILE A 443 4.13 26.15 -18.14
N GLN A 444 4.37 24.84 -18.14
CA GLN A 444 5.72 24.27 -18.28
C GLN A 444 6.34 24.63 -19.64
N LEU A 445 5.55 24.61 -20.73
CA LEU A 445 6.03 25.00 -22.05
C LEU A 445 6.49 26.46 -22.07
N GLN A 446 5.70 27.36 -21.50
CA GLN A 446 6.07 28.78 -21.39
C GLN A 446 7.36 28.97 -20.59
N GLU A 447 7.55 28.25 -19.49
CA GLU A 447 8.78 28.34 -18.71
C GLU A 447 10.02 27.81 -19.44
N ILE A 448 9.87 26.72 -20.22
CA ILE A 448 10.98 26.19 -21.04
C ILE A 448 11.32 27.10 -22.20
N GLN A 449 10.33 27.76 -22.79
CA GLN A 449 10.54 28.74 -23.86
C GLN A 449 11.37 29.95 -23.37
N LYS A 450 11.35 30.31 -22.07
CA LYS A 450 12.23 31.35 -21.51
C LYS A 450 13.72 30.93 -21.47
N LEU A 451 14.02 29.63 -21.60
CA LEU A 451 15.38 29.07 -21.60
C LEU A 451 15.94 28.87 -23.01
N LEU A 452 15.12 29.05 -24.05
CA LEU A 452 15.49 28.96 -25.46
C LEU A 452 15.86 30.33 -26.01
#